data_918422e03f61234e1e230947e05393cf
#
_entry.id   918422e03f61234e1e230947e05393cf
#
_cell.length_a   1.000
_cell.length_b   1.000
_cell.length_c   1.000
_cell.angle_alpha   90.00
_cell.angle_beta   90.00
_cell.angle_gamma   90.00
#
_symmetry.space_group_name_H-M   'P 1'
#
loop_
_entity.id
_entity.type
_entity.pdbx_description
1 polymer ?
#
loop_
_entity_poly.entity_id
_entity_poly.type
_entity_poly.pdbx_seq_one_letter_code
_entity_poly.pdbx_strand_id
1 'polypeptide(L)'
;ATTLDCVAADGAYVGGAIAPGLELGLEALAARTAKLPRVELRTPDLAIGRDTVSAIRSGTIFGYVGLATALLTKVRRELADLAGIEPSAVRAILTGGLSAAPWATSIDGVDIIDPDLTLKGLGILHAEVTGGERLELGLPLP
;
A
#
# COMPACT_ATOMS: atom_id res chain seq x y z
N ALA A 1 7.13 5.42 4.88
CA ALA A 1 7.04 3.95 5.07
C ALA A 1 5.82 3.40 4.33
N THR A 2 5.83 2.10 4.08
CA THR A 2 4.67 1.33 3.67
C THR A 2 4.27 0.44 4.82
N THR A 3 3.01 0.53 5.25
CA THR A 3 2.47 -0.28 6.35
C THR A 3 1.36 -1.19 5.82
N LEU A 4 1.31 -2.40 6.34
CA LEU A 4 0.20 -3.31 6.18
C LEU A 4 -0.38 -3.52 7.57
N ASP A 5 -1.58 -3.03 7.78
CA ASP A 5 -2.30 -3.15 9.04
C ASP A 5 -3.39 -4.22 8.89
N CYS A 6 -3.38 -5.21 9.78
CA CYS A 6 -4.28 -6.34 9.74
C CYS A 6 -5.38 -6.18 10.78
N VAL A 7 -6.62 -6.31 10.32
CA VAL A 7 -7.81 -6.18 11.17
C VAL A 7 -8.63 -7.46 11.04
N ALA A 8 -9.00 -8.04 12.16
CA ALA A 8 -9.88 -9.21 12.21
C ALA A 8 -11.35 -8.82 11.93
N ALA A 9 -12.21 -9.81 11.69
CA ALA A 9 -13.62 -9.60 11.36
C ALA A 9 -14.42 -8.88 12.47
N ASP A 10 -13.97 -8.99 13.71
CA ASP A 10 -14.57 -8.29 14.87
C ASP A 10 -14.05 -6.85 15.05
N GLY A 11 -13.17 -6.38 14.14
CA GLY A 11 -12.55 -5.07 14.19
C GLY A 11 -11.27 -4.99 15.03
N ALA A 12 -10.80 -6.08 15.61
CA ALA A 12 -9.58 -6.09 16.39
C ALA A 12 -8.34 -5.92 15.47
N TYR A 13 -7.43 -5.03 15.85
CA TYR A 13 -6.12 -4.94 15.22
C TYR A 13 -5.24 -6.12 15.65
N VAL A 14 -4.82 -6.94 14.71
CA VAL A 14 -4.06 -8.17 14.99
C VAL A 14 -2.56 -8.04 14.70
N GLY A 15 -2.13 -6.90 14.18
CA GLY A 15 -0.73 -6.64 13.86
C GLY A 15 -0.54 -6.24 12.40
N GLY A 16 0.68 -6.33 11.90
CA GLY A 16 0.95 -5.93 10.52
C GLY A 16 2.42 -6.00 10.14
N ALA A 17 2.77 -5.39 9.03
CA ALA A 17 4.13 -5.30 8.54
C ALA A 17 4.49 -3.84 8.20
N ILE A 18 5.73 -3.45 8.46
CA ILE A 18 6.28 -2.14 8.10
C ILE A 18 7.47 -2.35 7.18
N ALA A 19 7.42 -1.75 6.01
CA ALA A 19 8.46 -1.81 5.00
C ALA A 19 8.93 -0.42 4.58
N PRO A 20 10.11 -0.30 3.96
CA PRO A 20 10.54 0.96 3.38
C PRO A 20 9.54 1.46 2.34
N GLY A 21 9.19 2.75 2.42
CA GLY A 21 8.38 3.40 1.40
C GLY A 21 9.18 3.66 0.13
N LEU A 22 8.47 3.82 -0.99
CA LEU A 22 9.05 4.03 -2.32
C LEU A 22 10.00 5.24 -2.36
N GLU A 23 9.55 6.39 -1.86
CA GLU A 23 10.33 7.63 -1.82
C GLU A 23 11.58 7.50 -0.95
N LEU A 24 11.45 6.84 0.22
CA LEU A 24 12.59 6.59 1.10
C LEU A 24 13.68 5.76 0.40
N GLY A 25 13.29 4.74 -0.37
CA GLY A 25 14.20 3.93 -1.16
C GLY A 25 14.93 4.75 -2.23
N LEU A 26 14.19 5.60 -2.94
CA LEU A 26 14.74 6.47 -3.98
C LEU A 26 15.70 7.51 -3.40
N GLU A 27 15.32 8.15 -2.30
CA GLU A 27 16.18 9.11 -1.60
C GLU A 27 17.46 8.44 -1.08
N ALA A 28 17.38 7.23 -0.55
CA ALA A 28 18.54 6.49 -0.07
C ALA A 28 19.52 6.16 -1.21
N LEU A 29 19.02 5.80 -2.39
CA LEU A 29 19.85 5.60 -3.58
C LEU A 29 20.62 6.87 -3.96
N ALA A 30 19.95 8.02 -4.00
CA ALA A 30 20.58 9.29 -4.33
C ALA A 30 21.57 9.79 -3.24
N ALA A 31 21.22 9.60 -1.97
CA ALA A 31 22.01 10.12 -0.85
C ALA A 31 23.24 9.27 -0.51
N ARG A 32 23.17 7.94 -0.72
CA ARG A 32 24.22 7.00 -0.30
C ARG A 32 25.07 6.47 -1.45
N THR A 33 24.83 6.93 -2.67
CA THR A 33 25.65 6.55 -3.84
C THR A 33 26.27 7.80 -4.46
N ALA A 34 27.58 7.77 -4.65
CA ALA A 34 28.34 8.95 -5.14
C ALA A 34 28.02 9.36 -6.59
N LYS A 35 27.28 8.56 -7.34
CA LYS A 35 27.09 8.73 -8.80
C LYS A 35 25.63 8.66 -9.27
N LEU A 36 24.67 8.32 -8.41
CA LEU A 36 23.29 8.19 -8.87
C LEU A 36 22.53 9.52 -8.72
N PRO A 37 21.89 10.01 -9.81
CA PRO A 37 21.12 11.24 -9.76
C PRO A 37 19.82 11.07 -9.00
N ARG A 38 19.26 12.17 -8.52
CA ARG A 38 17.84 12.19 -8.09
C ARG A 38 16.96 11.99 -9.31
N VAL A 39 16.03 11.06 -9.21
CA VAL A 39 15.14 10.67 -10.31
C VAL A 39 13.69 10.91 -9.89
N GLU A 40 12.92 11.52 -10.78
CA GLU A 40 11.48 11.66 -10.59
C GLU A 40 10.77 10.31 -10.77
N LEU A 41 9.81 10.01 -9.89
CA LEU A 41 8.99 8.81 -9.96
C LEU A 41 8.03 8.90 -11.15
N ARG A 42 8.30 8.09 -12.17
CA ARG A 42 7.42 7.88 -13.32
C ARG A 42 7.36 6.39 -13.59
N THR A 43 6.19 5.90 -13.95
CA THR A 43 6.01 4.50 -14.34
C THR A 43 6.94 4.18 -15.52
N PRO A 44 7.83 3.20 -15.41
CA PRO A 44 8.71 2.81 -16.51
C PRO A 44 7.95 1.96 -17.52
N ASP A 45 8.27 2.16 -18.82
CA ASP A 45 7.68 1.37 -19.90
C ASP A 45 8.27 -0.03 -19.98
N LEU A 46 9.53 -0.20 -19.56
CA LEU A 46 10.28 -1.44 -19.66
C LEU A 46 11.02 -1.76 -18.35
N ALA A 47 11.13 -3.05 -18.04
CA ALA A 47 11.88 -3.52 -16.88
C ALA A 47 13.39 -3.34 -17.06
N ILE A 48 13.90 -3.42 -18.30
CA ILE A 48 15.31 -3.20 -18.60
C ILE A 48 15.54 -1.74 -18.95
N GLY A 49 16.09 -0.96 -17.99
CA GLY A 49 16.54 0.41 -18.25
C GLY A 49 17.81 0.42 -19.09
N ARG A 50 17.88 1.34 -20.07
CA ARG A 50 19.03 1.47 -20.99
C ARG A 50 20.01 2.58 -20.59
N ASP A 51 19.69 3.34 -19.58
CA ASP A 51 20.49 4.37 -18.95
C ASP A 51 20.25 4.37 -17.43
N THR A 52 21.08 5.11 -16.68
CA THR A 52 21.01 5.13 -15.22
C THR A 52 19.64 5.57 -14.70
N VAL A 53 19.02 6.57 -15.33
CA VAL A 53 17.73 7.10 -14.87
C VAL A 53 16.61 6.09 -15.08
N SER A 54 16.53 5.49 -16.28
CA SER A 54 15.54 4.46 -16.59
C SER A 54 15.74 3.20 -15.75
N ALA A 55 16.99 2.81 -15.48
CA ALA A 55 17.31 1.67 -14.62
C ALA A 55 16.89 1.92 -13.16
N ILE A 56 17.12 3.11 -12.60
CA ILE A 56 16.67 3.50 -11.25
C ILE A 56 15.13 3.47 -11.18
N ARG A 57 14.43 4.05 -12.15
CA ARG A 57 12.97 4.05 -12.20
C ARG A 57 12.42 2.62 -12.23
N SER A 58 12.96 1.79 -13.11
CA SER A 58 12.56 0.39 -13.24
C SER A 58 12.72 -0.36 -11.92
N GLY A 59 13.93 -0.35 -11.36
CA GLY A 59 14.22 -1.04 -10.10
C GLY A 59 13.39 -0.52 -8.93
N THR A 60 13.18 0.80 -8.87
CA THR A 60 12.39 1.41 -7.80
C THR A 60 10.91 1.05 -7.90
N ILE A 61 10.28 1.23 -9.06
CA ILE A 61 8.83 1.00 -9.23
C ILE A 61 8.51 -0.49 -9.22
N PHE A 62 9.13 -1.29 -10.10
CA PHE A 62 8.85 -2.72 -10.16
C PHE A 62 9.30 -3.47 -8.90
N GLY A 63 10.44 -3.04 -8.30
CA GLY A 63 10.89 -3.58 -7.03
C GLY A 63 9.92 -3.30 -5.90
N TYR A 64 9.37 -2.10 -5.85
CA TYR A 64 8.36 -1.72 -4.85
C TYR A 64 7.03 -2.47 -5.05
N VAL A 65 6.54 -2.57 -6.29
CA VAL A 65 5.34 -3.36 -6.62
C VAL A 65 5.54 -4.81 -6.19
N GLY A 66 6.70 -5.41 -6.51
CA GLY A 66 7.03 -6.77 -6.09
C GLY A 66 7.10 -6.94 -4.57
N LEU A 67 7.69 -5.97 -3.84
CA LEU A 67 7.72 -5.96 -2.38
C LEU A 67 6.31 -5.92 -1.80
N ALA A 68 5.46 -4.99 -2.27
CA ALA A 68 4.10 -4.84 -1.78
C ALA A 68 3.25 -6.10 -2.06
N THR A 69 3.32 -6.64 -3.28
CA THR A 69 2.63 -7.88 -3.67
C THR A 69 3.06 -9.07 -2.82
N ALA A 70 4.38 -9.24 -2.60
CA ALA A 70 4.91 -10.35 -1.83
C ALA A 70 4.50 -10.28 -0.34
N LEU A 71 4.56 -9.09 0.26
CA LEU A 71 4.11 -8.87 1.63
C LEU A 71 2.61 -9.10 1.76
N LEU A 72 1.80 -8.52 0.87
CA LEU A 72 0.36 -8.69 0.88
C LEU A 72 -0.05 -10.16 0.75
N THR A 73 0.60 -10.90 -0.14
CA THR A 73 0.34 -12.35 -0.31
C THR A 73 0.62 -13.14 0.97
N LYS A 74 1.72 -12.84 1.66
CA LYS A 74 2.08 -13.52 2.92
C LYS A 74 1.13 -13.16 4.05
N VAL A 75 0.89 -11.87 4.25
CA VAL A 75 -0.01 -11.36 5.29
C VAL A 75 -1.44 -11.87 5.09
N ARG A 76 -1.95 -11.87 3.86
CA ARG A 76 -3.28 -12.39 3.53
C ARG A 76 -3.42 -13.87 3.91
N ARG A 77 -2.42 -14.70 3.58
CA ARG A 77 -2.42 -16.12 3.93
C ARG A 77 -2.40 -16.33 5.44
N GLU A 78 -1.50 -15.65 6.14
CA GLU A 78 -1.38 -15.76 7.60
C GLU A 78 -2.65 -15.30 8.31
N LEU A 79 -3.24 -14.17 7.88
CA LEU A 79 -4.50 -13.69 8.45
C LEU A 79 -5.66 -14.67 8.19
N ALA A 80 -5.71 -15.27 7.01
CA ALA A 80 -6.69 -16.29 6.67
C ALA A 80 -6.53 -17.56 7.53
N ASP A 81 -5.31 -18.03 7.72
CA ASP A 81 -4.99 -19.17 8.58
C ASP A 81 -5.40 -18.89 10.03
N LEU A 82 -5.11 -17.69 10.55
CA LEU A 82 -5.51 -17.28 11.90
C LEU A 82 -7.04 -17.22 12.08
N ALA A 83 -7.76 -16.80 11.04
CA ALA A 83 -9.22 -16.69 11.05
C ALA A 83 -9.94 -17.99 10.67
N GLY A 84 -9.24 -19.02 10.17
CA GLY A 84 -9.82 -20.28 9.68
C GLY A 84 -10.68 -20.08 8.42
N ILE A 85 -10.29 -19.15 7.54
CA ILE A 85 -11.00 -18.83 6.29
C ILE A 85 -10.07 -18.99 5.08
N GLU A 86 -10.66 -18.96 3.87
CA GLU A 86 -9.87 -18.93 2.64
C GLU A 86 -9.16 -17.59 2.44
N PRO A 87 -7.92 -17.56 1.91
CA PRO A 87 -7.20 -16.31 1.65
C PRO A 87 -7.96 -15.33 0.76
N SER A 88 -8.81 -15.82 -0.14
CA SER A 88 -9.67 -14.99 -1.00
C SER A 88 -10.77 -14.24 -0.25
N ALA A 89 -11.10 -14.65 0.96
CA ALA A 89 -12.07 -13.96 1.83
C ALA A 89 -11.44 -12.76 2.57
N VAL A 90 -10.11 -12.70 2.67
CA VAL A 90 -9.41 -11.54 3.24
C VAL A 90 -9.38 -10.40 2.22
N ARG A 91 -9.94 -9.26 2.56
CA ARG A 91 -9.97 -8.07 1.70
C ARG A 91 -8.77 -7.17 1.96
N ALA A 92 -8.18 -6.64 0.90
CA ALA A 92 -7.06 -5.72 0.97
C ALA A 92 -7.43 -4.35 0.38
N ILE A 93 -7.25 -3.31 1.17
CA ILE A 93 -7.50 -1.93 0.76
C ILE A 93 -6.16 -1.19 0.69
N LEU A 94 -5.86 -0.63 -0.46
CA LEU A 94 -4.70 0.25 -0.65
C LEU A 94 -5.13 1.70 -0.43
N THR A 95 -4.40 2.41 0.43
CA THR A 95 -4.66 3.81 0.75
C THR A 95 -3.38 4.64 0.83
N GLY A 96 -3.52 5.94 1.06
CA GLY A 96 -2.41 6.89 1.18
C GLY A 96 -2.07 7.60 -0.12
N GLY A 97 -1.18 8.58 -0.06
CA GLY A 97 -0.91 9.51 -1.17
C GLY A 97 -0.40 8.85 -2.46
N LEU A 98 0.34 7.74 -2.34
CA LEU A 98 0.85 7.01 -3.51
C LEU A 98 -0.15 5.99 -4.08
N SER A 99 -1.29 5.76 -3.43
CA SER A 99 -2.31 4.82 -3.91
C SER A 99 -2.97 5.26 -5.22
N ALA A 100 -2.94 6.56 -5.52
CA ALA A 100 -3.45 7.12 -6.78
C ALA A 100 -2.43 7.06 -7.94
N ALA A 101 -1.21 6.59 -7.70
CA ALA A 101 -0.19 6.49 -8.75
C ALA A 101 -0.55 5.40 -9.77
N PRO A 102 -0.23 5.59 -11.08
CA PRO A 102 -0.59 4.61 -12.11
C PRO A 102 -0.06 3.19 -11.86
N TRP A 103 1.11 3.05 -11.24
CA TRP A 103 1.70 1.75 -10.91
C TRP A 103 1.03 1.06 -9.71
N ALA A 104 0.24 1.77 -8.91
CA ALA A 104 -0.44 1.19 -7.75
C ALA A 104 -1.41 0.07 -8.14
N THR A 105 -2.04 0.17 -9.31
CA THR A 105 -2.92 -0.86 -9.88
C THR A 105 -2.18 -2.15 -10.28
N SER A 106 -0.84 -2.12 -10.31
CA SER A 106 -0.01 -3.29 -10.61
C SER A 106 0.36 -4.11 -9.36
N ILE A 107 -0.09 -3.68 -8.17
CA ILE A 107 0.11 -4.46 -6.94
C ILE A 107 -0.94 -5.57 -6.91
N ASP A 108 -0.49 -6.80 -7.14
CA ASP A 108 -1.38 -7.95 -7.13
C ASP A 108 -1.98 -8.20 -5.74
N GLY A 109 -3.26 -8.53 -5.71
CA GLY A 109 -3.98 -8.84 -4.49
C GLY A 109 -4.63 -7.63 -3.80
N VAL A 110 -4.53 -6.42 -4.33
CA VAL A 110 -5.33 -5.28 -3.87
C VAL A 110 -6.76 -5.42 -4.39
N ASP A 111 -7.74 -5.38 -3.50
CA ASP A 111 -9.17 -5.50 -3.86
C ASP A 111 -9.79 -4.12 -4.07
N ILE A 112 -9.35 -3.12 -3.30
CA ILE A 112 -9.91 -1.76 -3.29
C ILE A 112 -8.76 -0.76 -3.21
N ILE A 113 -8.87 0.33 -3.97
CA ILE A 113 -8.01 1.51 -3.82
C ILE A 113 -8.87 2.64 -3.28
N ASP A 114 -8.56 3.11 -2.08
CA ASP A 114 -9.28 4.20 -1.42
C ASP A 114 -8.29 5.23 -0.85
N PRO A 115 -7.97 6.29 -1.60
CA PRO A 115 -7.06 7.33 -1.14
C PRO A 115 -7.52 8.06 0.13
N ASP A 116 -8.83 8.09 0.35
CA ASP A 116 -9.47 8.86 1.43
C ASP A 116 -9.80 8.03 2.67
N LEU A 117 -9.35 6.77 2.75
CA LEU A 117 -9.69 5.85 3.84
C LEU A 117 -9.42 6.45 5.23
N THR A 118 -8.29 7.14 5.40
CA THR A 118 -7.94 7.80 6.67
C THR A 118 -8.93 8.92 7.02
N LEU A 119 -9.33 9.73 6.04
CA LEU A 119 -10.29 10.80 6.25
C LEU A 119 -11.68 10.24 6.59
N LYS A 120 -12.08 9.16 5.93
CA LYS A 120 -13.30 8.42 6.25
C LYS A 120 -13.28 7.89 7.68
N GLY A 121 -12.18 7.29 8.10
CA GLY A 121 -11.98 6.83 9.48
C GLY A 121 -12.10 7.97 10.50
N LEU A 122 -11.48 9.12 10.23
CA LEU A 122 -11.60 10.30 11.06
C LEU A 122 -13.04 10.82 11.14
N GLY A 123 -13.78 10.78 10.03
CA GLY A 123 -15.19 11.16 9.99
C GLY A 123 -16.06 10.25 10.87
N ILE A 124 -15.80 8.93 10.85
CA ILE A 124 -16.50 7.97 11.73
C ILE A 124 -16.21 8.28 13.20
N LEU A 125 -14.93 8.44 13.56
CA LEU A 125 -14.53 8.76 14.93
C LEU A 125 -15.12 10.08 15.41
N HIS A 126 -15.14 11.10 14.56
CA HIS A 126 -15.76 12.38 14.89
C HIS A 126 -17.25 12.23 15.21
N ALA A 127 -18.00 11.51 14.38
CA ALA A 127 -19.42 11.26 14.60
C ALA A 127 -19.67 10.50 15.91
N GLU A 128 -18.86 9.51 16.25
CA GLU A 128 -18.96 8.76 17.50
C GLU A 128 -18.69 9.63 18.73
N VAL A 129 -17.68 10.48 18.68
CA VAL A 129 -17.31 11.37 19.83
C VAL A 129 -18.30 12.50 20.02
N THR A 130 -18.88 13.04 18.93
CA THR A 130 -19.77 14.20 18.99
C THR A 130 -21.25 13.84 19.05
N GLY A 131 -21.63 12.56 18.92
CA GLY A 131 -23.02 12.12 18.79
C GLY A 131 -23.69 12.55 17.49
N GLY A 132 -22.89 12.92 16.47
CA GLY A 132 -23.38 13.32 15.16
C GLY A 132 -23.86 12.15 14.29
N GLU A 133 -24.57 12.46 13.19
CA GLU A 133 -24.90 11.44 12.19
C GLU A 133 -23.66 10.83 11.57
N ARG A 134 -23.63 9.49 11.47
CA ARG A 134 -22.60 8.79 10.70
C ARG A 134 -22.71 9.20 9.23
N LEU A 135 -21.64 9.77 8.71
CA LEU A 135 -21.51 9.98 7.26
C LEU A 135 -21.58 8.62 6.56
N GLU A 136 -22.51 8.46 5.62
CA GLU A 136 -22.50 7.31 4.71
C GLU A 136 -21.26 7.40 3.79
N LEU A 137 -20.20 6.71 4.14
CA LEU A 137 -18.88 6.87 3.52
C LEU A 137 -18.64 5.95 2.32
N GLY A 138 -19.69 5.28 1.82
CA GLY A 138 -19.64 4.52 0.57
C GLY A 138 -18.58 3.39 0.56
N LEU A 139 -18.17 2.89 1.73
CA LEU A 139 -17.38 1.68 1.81
C LEU A 139 -18.30 0.49 1.54
N PRO A 140 -18.02 -0.39 0.60
CA PRO A 140 -18.70 -1.67 0.51
C PRO A 140 -18.34 -2.47 1.77
N LEU A 141 -19.23 -2.41 2.77
CA LEU A 141 -19.17 -3.33 3.89
C LEU A 141 -19.50 -4.74 3.37
N PRO A 142 -18.86 -5.78 3.93
CA PRO A 142 -19.12 -7.16 3.52
C PRO A 142 -20.56 -7.58 3.75
#